data_6603ca21e3e367db69cb6733660b5351
#
_entry.id   6603ca21e3e367db69cb6733660b5351
#
_cell.length_a   1.000
_cell.length_b   1.000
_cell.length_c   1.000
_cell.angle_alpha   90.00
_cell.angle_beta   90.00
_cell.angle_gamma   90.00
#
_symmetry.space_group_name_H-M   'P 1'
#
loop_
_entity.id
_entity.type
_entity.pdbx_description
1 polymer ?
#
loop_
_entity_poly.entity_id
_entity_poly.type
_entity_poly.pdbx_seq_one_letter_code
_entity_poly.pdbx_strand_id
1 'polypeptide(L)'
;YNWYLDAWCHLRRDLRVFAVDAIQEARVNEEPARDVTDDDLDRVLGAGYGIFAGAETQTAVLRFTPGSARWVADEVWHSRQVGRIEADGGYVLELPFSKEPELVMDLLRHGAGVEVLAPPALRARVAAEHAAAARQYE
;
A
#
# COMPACT_ATOMS: atom_id res chain seq x y z
N TYR A 1 3.98 -5.26 -10.74
CA TYR A 1 3.08 -4.16 -10.35
C TYR A 1 1.69 -4.50 -10.86
N ASN A 2 0.69 -4.52 -9.96
CA ASN A 2 -0.71 -4.68 -10.35
C ASN A 2 -1.32 -3.30 -10.60
N TRP A 3 -2.14 -3.20 -11.64
CA TRP A 3 -2.92 -2.00 -11.90
C TRP A 3 -4.29 -2.12 -11.26
N TYR A 4 -4.74 -1.04 -10.64
CA TYR A 4 -6.05 -0.94 -10.04
C TYR A 4 -6.83 0.23 -10.64
N LEU A 5 -8.14 0.07 -10.72
CA LEU A 5 -9.09 1.07 -11.20
C LEU A 5 -9.98 1.48 -10.04
N ASP A 6 -9.92 2.74 -9.67
CA ASP A 6 -10.87 3.35 -8.74
C ASP A 6 -12.09 3.80 -9.51
N ALA A 7 -13.25 3.24 -9.21
CA ALA A 7 -14.45 3.51 -9.96
C ALA A 7 -15.73 3.40 -9.12
N TRP A 8 -16.78 4.06 -9.61
CA TRP A 8 -18.11 3.91 -9.05
C TRP A 8 -18.70 2.53 -9.38
N CYS A 9 -19.04 1.77 -8.36
CA CYS A 9 -19.72 0.48 -8.52
C CYS A 9 -21.24 0.66 -8.45
N HIS A 10 -21.95 0.51 -9.57
CA HIS A 10 -23.40 0.65 -9.62
C HIS A 10 -24.13 -0.42 -8.79
N LEU A 11 -23.57 -1.63 -8.69
CA LEU A 11 -24.14 -2.72 -7.90
C LEU A 11 -24.09 -2.43 -6.40
N ARG A 12 -22.98 -1.87 -5.92
CA ARG A 12 -22.77 -1.54 -4.50
C ARG A 12 -23.16 -0.12 -4.15
N ARG A 13 -23.39 0.73 -5.16
CA ARG A 13 -23.69 2.17 -5.04
C ARG A 13 -22.64 2.92 -4.21
N ASP A 14 -21.37 2.60 -4.49
CA ASP A 14 -20.23 3.09 -3.73
C ASP A 14 -18.96 3.11 -4.61
N LEU A 15 -17.97 3.90 -4.20
CA LEU A 15 -16.63 3.84 -4.80
C LEU A 15 -15.95 2.53 -4.42
N ARG A 16 -15.33 1.88 -5.40
CA ARG A 16 -14.62 0.61 -5.23
C ARG A 16 -13.34 0.60 -6.05
N VAL A 17 -12.40 -0.19 -5.55
CA VAL A 17 -11.14 -0.47 -6.22
C VAL A 17 -11.27 -1.83 -6.92
N PHE A 18 -10.95 -1.88 -8.20
CA PHE A 18 -11.00 -3.07 -9.02
C PHE A 18 -9.59 -3.41 -9.52
N ALA A 19 -9.19 -4.66 -9.39
CA ALA A 19 -7.96 -5.14 -10.00
C ALA A 19 -8.15 -5.23 -11.52
N VAL A 20 -7.30 -4.56 -12.29
CA VAL A 20 -7.43 -4.49 -13.76
C VAL A 20 -7.27 -5.87 -14.39
N ASP A 21 -6.41 -6.71 -13.85
CA ASP A 21 -6.18 -8.09 -14.29
C ASP A 21 -7.36 -9.04 -14.01
N ALA A 22 -8.29 -8.65 -13.11
CA ALA A 22 -9.51 -9.39 -12.84
C ALA A 22 -10.69 -9.00 -13.75
N ILE A 23 -10.55 -7.99 -14.60
CA ILE A 23 -11.58 -7.56 -15.52
C ILE A 23 -11.73 -8.60 -16.65
N GLN A 24 -12.90 -9.23 -16.71
CA GLN A 24 -13.20 -10.23 -17.75
C GLN A 24 -13.76 -9.61 -19.02
N GLU A 25 -14.50 -8.52 -18.89
CA GLU A 25 -15.11 -7.83 -20.00
C GLU A 25 -15.21 -6.32 -19.72
N ALA A 26 -14.92 -5.51 -20.73
CA ALA A 26 -15.10 -4.06 -20.68
C ALA A 26 -15.87 -3.60 -21.92
N ARG A 27 -16.89 -2.78 -21.73
CA ARG A 27 -17.70 -2.19 -22.79
C ARG A 27 -17.87 -0.70 -22.57
N VAL A 28 -17.71 0.06 -23.61
CA VAL A 28 -18.09 1.48 -23.61
C VAL A 28 -19.59 1.54 -23.91
N ASN A 29 -20.35 2.22 -23.06
CA ASN A 29 -21.77 2.46 -23.29
C ASN A 29 -22.01 3.94 -23.66
N GLU A 30 -23.27 4.27 -24.03
CA GLU A 30 -23.64 5.63 -24.43
C GLU A 30 -24.04 6.52 -23.23
N GLU A 31 -24.14 5.95 -22.05
CA GLU A 31 -24.45 6.71 -20.85
C GLU A 31 -23.21 7.47 -20.35
N PRO A 32 -23.34 8.75 -19.95
CA PRO A 32 -22.23 9.49 -19.40
C PRO A 32 -21.77 8.84 -18.10
N ALA A 33 -20.45 8.81 -17.90
CA ALA A 33 -19.88 8.35 -16.63
C ALA A 33 -20.36 9.24 -15.48
N ARG A 34 -20.59 8.63 -14.31
CA ARG A 34 -20.80 9.40 -13.08
C ARG A 34 -19.52 10.16 -12.77
N ASP A 35 -19.65 11.46 -12.68
CA ASP A 35 -18.53 12.30 -12.25
C ASP A 35 -18.27 12.08 -10.75
N VAL A 36 -17.02 11.80 -10.42
CA VAL A 36 -16.52 11.63 -9.06
C VAL A 36 -15.37 12.60 -8.87
N THR A 37 -15.50 13.47 -7.88
CA THR A 37 -14.47 14.47 -7.62
C THR A 37 -13.22 13.85 -7.02
N ASP A 38 -12.06 14.47 -7.23
CA ASP A 38 -10.80 14.03 -6.63
C ASP A 38 -10.90 14.03 -5.10
N ASP A 39 -11.61 14.99 -4.50
CA ASP A 39 -11.86 15.05 -3.05
C ASP A 39 -12.66 13.84 -2.55
N ASP A 40 -13.65 13.36 -3.32
CA ASP A 40 -14.40 12.15 -2.98
C ASP A 40 -13.53 10.90 -3.10
N LEU A 41 -12.67 10.83 -4.12
CA LEU A 41 -11.71 9.75 -4.27
C LEU A 41 -10.72 9.73 -3.11
N ASP A 42 -10.13 10.86 -2.77
CA ASP A 42 -9.19 10.99 -1.65
C ASP A 42 -9.83 10.64 -0.31
N ARG A 43 -11.07 11.05 -0.09
CA ARG A 43 -11.80 10.76 1.15
C ARG A 43 -12.09 9.27 1.33
N VAL A 44 -12.45 8.58 0.26
CA VAL A 44 -12.88 7.17 0.31
C VAL A 44 -11.71 6.22 0.10
N LEU A 45 -10.79 6.54 -0.80
CA LEU A 45 -9.71 5.67 -1.25
C LEU A 45 -8.33 6.11 -0.75
N GLY A 46 -8.14 7.39 -0.50
CA GLY A 46 -6.87 7.97 -0.06
C GLY A 46 -6.55 7.83 1.44
N ALA A 47 -7.45 7.23 2.24
CA ALA A 47 -7.30 7.13 3.69
C ALA A 47 -6.32 6.03 4.16
N GLY A 48 -5.79 5.22 3.24
CA GLY A 48 -4.89 4.13 3.59
C GLY A 48 -4.01 3.69 2.43
N TYR A 49 -3.21 2.68 2.68
CA TYR A 49 -2.33 2.09 1.69
C TYR A 49 -3.13 1.25 0.67
N GLY A 50 -2.89 1.52 -0.62
CA GLY A 50 -3.43 0.75 -1.74
C GLY A 50 -4.96 0.59 -1.71
N ILE A 51 -5.42 -0.60 -2.03
CA ILE A 51 -6.84 -0.95 -2.12
C ILE A 51 -7.56 -1.09 -0.77
N PHE A 52 -6.82 -0.99 0.32
CA PHE A 52 -7.34 -1.17 1.69
C PHE A 52 -7.61 0.17 2.39
N ALA A 53 -7.94 1.21 1.64
CA ALA A 53 -8.35 2.49 2.20
C ALA A 53 -9.53 2.33 3.19
N GLY A 54 -9.52 3.10 4.26
CA GLY A 54 -10.54 3.05 5.31
C GLY A 54 -10.55 4.31 6.16
N ALA A 55 -11.55 4.44 7.05
CA ALA A 55 -11.74 5.63 7.88
C ALA A 55 -10.66 5.80 8.96
N GLU A 56 -10.14 4.69 9.50
CA GLU A 56 -9.08 4.69 10.50
C GLU A 56 -7.73 4.45 9.84
N THR A 57 -6.82 5.40 9.96
CA THR A 57 -5.46 5.29 9.45
C THR A 57 -4.47 5.20 10.59
N GLN A 58 -3.51 4.29 10.43
CA GLN A 58 -2.30 4.25 11.22
C GLN A 58 -1.13 4.74 10.36
N THR A 59 -0.04 5.14 10.98
CA THR A 59 1.19 5.49 10.25
C THR A 59 2.22 4.38 10.46
N ALA A 60 2.68 3.79 9.36
CA ALA A 60 3.84 2.92 9.35
C ALA A 60 5.10 3.75 9.24
N VAL A 61 6.12 3.39 10.01
CA VAL A 61 7.48 3.92 9.90
C VAL A 61 8.39 2.78 9.52
N LEU A 62 8.96 2.86 8.34
CA LEU A 62 9.77 1.82 7.72
C LEU A 62 11.18 2.34 7.49
N ARG A 63 12.19 1.53 7.83
CA ARG A 63 13.58 1.85 7.54
C ARG A 63 14.13 0.85 6.53
N PHE A 64 14.56 1.36 5.40
CA PHE A 64 15.20 0.58 4.36
C PHE A 64 16.72 0.68 4.46
N THR A 65 17.40 -0.44 4.25
CA THR A 65 18.88 -0.47 4.17
C THR A 65 19.38 0.37 3.00
N PRO A 66 20.65 0.84 3.00
CA PRO A 66 21.22 1.59 1.87
C PRO A 66 21.11 0.86 0.54
N GLY A 67 21.19 -0.48 0.54
CA GLY A 67 21.01 -1.29 -0.65
C GLY A 67 19.61 -1.23 -1.24
N SER A 68 18.58 -1.20 -0.37
CA SER A 68 17.17 -1.11 -0.78
C SER A 68 16.73 0.33 -1.04
N ALA A 69 17.30 1.30 -0.33
CA ALA A 69 16.96 2.71 -0.41
C ALA A 69 16.99 3.26 -1.84
N ARG A 70 18.00 2.88 -2.62
CA ARG A 70 18.17 3.31 -4.02
C ARG A 70 17.02 2.91 -4.95
N TRP A 71 16.23 1.92 -4.58
CA TRP A 71 15.06 1.46 -5.35
C TRP A 71 13.76 2.04 -4.82
N VAL A 72 13.67 2.20 -3.50
CA VAL A 72 12.44 2.58 -2.82
C VAL A 72 12.28 4.10 -2.71
N ALA A 73 13.38 4.85 -2.66
CA ALA A 73 13.34 6.31 -2.47
C ALA A 73 12.57 7.05 -3.58
N ASP A 74 12.54 6.50 -4.79
CA ASP A 74 11.80 7.07 -5.93
C ASP A 74 10.39 6.48 -6.10
N GLU A 75 10.00 5.52 -5.24
CA GLU A 75 8.68 4.91 -5.31
C GLU A 75 7.64 5.73 -4.54
N VAL A 76 6.44 5.83 -5.11
CA VAL A 76 5.28 6.41 -4.43
C VAL A 76 4.35 5.28 -4.00
N TRP A 77 4.32 5.00 -2.71
CA TRP A 77 3.44 4.00 -2.11
C TRP A 77 2.12 4.62 -1.67
N HIS A 78 2.17 5.89 -1.26
CA HIS A 78 0.98 6.64 -0.83
C HIS A 78 1.18 8.13 -1.11
N SER A 79 0.12 8.84 -1.53
CA SER A 79 0.19 10.28 -1.86
C SER A 79 0.63 11.17 -0.70
N ARG A 80 0.41 10.72 0.55
CA ARG A 80 0.79 11.43 1.78
C ARG A 80 2.01 10.84 2.47
N GLN A 81 2.81 10.03 1.77
CA GLN A 81 4.04 9.48 2.33
C GLN A 81 5.08 10.59 2.56
N VAL A 82 5.89 10.41 3.58
CA VAL A 82 7.04 11.28 3.87
C VAL A 82 8.30 10.41 3.94
N GLY A 83 9.27 10.71 3.08
CA GLY A 83 10.51 9.98 3.02
C GLY A 83 11.72 10.84 3.32
N ARG A 84 12.74 10.26 3.94
CA ARG A 84 14.03 10.92 4.17
C ARG A 84 15.19 9.94 4.03
N ILE A 85 16.27 10.41 3.41
CA ILE A 85 17.55 9.68 3.37
C ILE A 85 18.27 9.90 4.69
N GLU A 86 18.81 8.85 5.27
CA GLU A 86 19.63 8.90 6.48
C GLU A 86 21.13 9.09 6.15
N ALA A 87 21.93 9.48 7.15
CA ALA A 87 23.36 9.76 6.98
C ALA A 87 24.16 8.53 6.51
N ASP A 88 23.68 7.31 6.82
CA ASP A 88 24.30 6.05 6.40
C ASP A 88 23.86 5.60 4.98
N GLY A 89 23.03 6.39 4.31
CA GLY A 89 22.45 6.07 3.02
C GLY A 89 21.15 5.23 3.11
N GLY A 90 20.68 4.91 4.29
CA GLY A 90 19.38 4.30 4.52
C GLY A 90 18.24 5.25 4.19
N TYR A 91 17.02 4.73 4.11
CA TYR A 91 15.83 5.51 3.80
C TYR A 91 14.73 5.22 4.82
N VAL A 92 14.21 6.25 5.44
CA VAL A 92 13.05 6.13 6.33
C VAL A 92 11.82 6.65 5.60
N LEU A 93 10.80 5.81 5.54
CA LEU A 93 9.52 6.08 4.91
C LEU A 93 8.41 6.05 5.96
N GLU A 94 7.68 7.13 6.08
CA GLU A 94 6.45 7.22 6.86
C GLU A 94 5.28 7.24 5.90
N LEU A 95 4.33 6.30 6.07
CA LEU A 95 3.15 6.24 5.21
C LEU A 95 1.89 5.87 6.00
N PRO A 96 0.74 6.52 5.67
CA PRO A 96 -0.54 6.12 6.24
C PRO A 96 -0.99 4.76 5.68
N PHE A 97 -1.60 3.93 6.53
CA PHE A 97 -2.27 2.71 6.11
C PHE A 97 -3.49 2.44 6.99
N SER A 98 -4.49 1.75 6.46
CA SER A 98 -5.71 1.39 7.18
C SER A 98 -5.81 -0.09 7.47
N LYS A 99 -5.33 -0.93 6.55
CA LYS A 99 -5.32 -2.39 6.70
C LYS A 99 -3.93 -2.95 6.37
N GLU A 100 -3.54 -3.96 7.14
CA GLU A 100 -2.20 -4.52 7.08
C GLU A 100 -1.89 -5.45 5.90
N PRO A 101 -2.83 -6.27 5.35
CA PRO A 101 -2.46 -7.41 4.51
C PRO A 101 -1.60 -7.06 3.29
N GLU A 102 -1.97 -6.00 2.58
CA GLU A 102 -1.25 -5.56 1.38
C GLU A 102 0.13 -5.00 1.75
N LEU A 103 0.18 -4.13 2.77
CA LEU A 103 1.43 -3.58 3.26
C LEU A 103 2.39 -4.67 3.75
N VAL A 104 1.88 -5.66 4.50
CA VAL A 104 2.69 -6.81 4.96
C VAL A 104 3.28 -7.57 3.77
N MET A 105 2.49 -7.85 2.73
CA MET A 105 3.00 -8.54 1.54
C MET A 105 4.12 -7.77 0.85
N ASP A 106 3.98 -6.45 0.72
CA ASP A 106 5.02 -5.61 0.14
C ASP A 106 6.29 -5.56 1.01
N LEU A 107 6.13 -5.50 2.33
CA LEU A 107 7.27 -5.53 3.25
C LEU A 107 8.03 -6.86 3.19
N LEU A 108 7.31 -7.99 3.17
CA LEU A 108 7.92 -9.32 3.07
C LEU A 108 8.74 -9.49 1.79
N ARG A 109 8.33 -8.86 0.69
CA ARG A 109 9.07 -8.88 -0.58
C ARG A 109 10.46 -8.26 -0.48
N HIS A 110 10.66 -7.30 0.43
CA HIS A 110 11.96 -6.68 0.69
C HIS A 110 12.88 -7.49 1.60
N GLY A 111 12.35 -8.53 2.27
CA GLY A 111 13.13 -9.41 3.14
C GLY A 111 13.92 -8.63 4.20
N ALA A 112 15.21 -8.89 4.29
CA ALA A 112 16.13 -8.19 5.21
C ALA A 112 16.42 -6.73 4.82
N GLY A 113 15.92 -6.27 3.68
CA GLY A 113 16.13 -4.91 3.18
C GLY A 113 15.24 -3.85 3.85
N VAL A 114 14.28 -4.24 4.66
CA VAL A 114 13.36 -3.33 5.36
C VAL A 114 13.18 -3.74 6.81
N GLU A 115 13.10 -2.75 7.69
CA GLU A 115 12.73 -2.91 9.09
C GLU A 115 11.49 -2.07 9.38
N VAL A 116 10.48 -2.65 10.02
CA VAL A 116 9.32 -1.92 10.53
C VAL A 116 9.70 -1.32 11.89
N LEU A 117 9.73 0.00 11.99
CA LEU A 117 9.99 0.72 13.23
C LEU A 117 8.71 0.94 14.04
N ALA A 118 7.59 1.22 13.35
CA ALA A 118 6.28 1.43 13.95
C ALA A 118 5.16 1.09 12.94
N PRO A 119 3.95 0.76 13.39
CA PRO A 119 3.56 0.51 14.79
C PRO A 119 4.04 -0.87 15.28
N PRO A 120 4.06 -1.10 16.59
CA PRO A 120 4.51 -2.39 17.16
C PRO A 120 3.75 -3.61 16.65
N ALA A 121 2.45 -3.49 16.40
CA ALA A 121 1.63 -4.58 15.88
C ALA A 121 2.08 -5.01 14.47
N LEU A 122 2.31 -4.06 13.56
CA LEU A 122 2.82 -4.33 12.21
C LEU A 122 4.21 -4.96 12.27
N ARG A 123 5.11 -4.42 13.14
CA ARG A 123 6.44 -5.00 13.37
C ARG A 123 6.37 -6.46 13.80
N ALA A 124 5.53 -6.76 14.80
CA ALA A 124 5.34 -8.13 15.29
C ALA A 124 4.79 -9.06 14.20
N ARG A 125 3.86 -8.59 13.39
CA ARG A 125 3.28 -9.37 12.29
C ARG A 125 4.33 -9.71 11.25
N VAL A 126 5.10 -8.75 10.76
CA VAL A 126 6.16 -8.97 9.77
C VAL A 126 7.25 -9.90 10.33
N ALA A 127 7.66 -9.71 11.59
CA ALA A 127 8.64 -10.58 12.24
C ALA A 127 8.14 -12.04 12.33
N ALA A 128 6.86 -12.25 12.65
CA ALA A 128 6.27 -13.59 12.72
C ALA A 128 6.25 -14.30 11.36
N GLU A 129 5.91 -13.59 10.28
CA GLU A 129 5.92 -14.13 8.92
C GLU A 129 7.34 -14.51 8.47
N HIS A 130 8.34 -13.66 8.72
CA HIS A 130 9.74 -13.99 8.41
C HIS A 130 10.25 -15.19 9.21
N ALA A 131 9.91 -15.28 10.50
CA ALA A 131 10.27 -16.43 11.33
C ALA A 131 9.58 -17.72 10.85
N ALA A 132 8.32 -17.63 10.42
CA ALA A 132 7.61 -18.78 9.86
C ALA A 132 8.25 -19.25 8.53
N ALA A 133 8.64 -18.30 7.67
CA ALA A 133 9.33 -18.61 6.44
C ALA A 133 10.70 -19.27 6.70
N ALA A 134 11.50 -18.73 7.61
CA ALA A 134 12.83 -19.27 7.94
C ALA A 134 12.77 -20.73 8.39
N ARG A 135 11.77 -21.08 9.23
CA ARG A 135 11.58 -22.48 9.70
C ARG A 135 11.35 -23.50 8.60
N GLN A 136 10.97 -23.10 7.38
CA GLN A 136 10.78 -24.04 6.26
C GLN A 136 12.10 -24.44 5.61
N TYR A 137 13.21 -23.79 5.95
CA TYR A 137 14.54 -24.06 5.40
C TYR A 137 15.50 -24.71 6.43
N GLU A 138 15.02 -24.94 7.64
CA GLU A 138 15.73 -25.67 8.72
C GLU A 138 15.44 -27.18 8.61
#